data_a5557a5cb09e606ddf223110ba1c01bd
#
_entry.id   a5557a5cb09e606ddf223110ba1c01bd
#
_cell.length_a   1.000
_cell.length_b   1.000
_cell.length_c   1.000
_cell.angle_alpha   90.00
_cell.angle_beta   90.00
_cell.angle_gamma   90.00
#
_symmetry.space_group_name_H-M   'P 1'
#
loop_
_entity.id
_entity.type
_entity.pdbx_description
1 polymer ?
#
loop_
_entity_poly.entity_id
_entity_poly.type
_entity_poly.pdbx_seq_one_letter_code
_entity_poly.pdbx_strand_id
1 'polypeptide(L)'
;MIPTSKALMVQGTTSDAGKSVLVAGLCRVLVRRGTKVAPFKPQNMALNSAVTPDGGEIGRAQAVQAQACGIVPSVHMNPVLLKPNSDTGAQVILQGRALSNMEANAYHDYKKVAMDTVMDSFQRLQNDYEAVMIEGAGSPAEINLRANDIANMGFAEKADVPVIIVADIDRGGVFAHLYGTLALLSETEQARVKGFVINRFRGDIALLQSGLDWLEQKTGKPVIGVLPYLHGFDLEAEDAISAHQTLSADRQLRVAVPVFTRISNHTDFDPLRLNPNIDFRYVGQGESLSGADLIILPGTKSTRADLAYLRSQGWDKEILRHMRLGGKVMGICGGFQMLGKWVHDPLGIEGDAGSSEGLGLFAMETELTAEKRLTNVQGTLMLDGQEVIAQGYEIHAGRSTWAEDQKSPILLSDGSVDGLVSDCNQLFGTYLHGIFDRPETALRVCQWAGAAEIEQYDHRAVQERAIDRIADAIEEHLDLKLLWPDL
;
A
#
# COMPACT_ATOMS: atom_id res chain seq x y z
N MET A 1 15.14 -33.63 11.66
CA MET A 1 13.79 -33.18 11.35
C MET A 1 13.87 -31.65 11.38
N ILE A 2 13.63 -30.99 10.26
CA ILE A 2 13.49 -29.54 10.23
C ILE A 2 12.21 -29.24 11.03
N PRO A 3 12.24 -28.36 12.05
CA PRO A 3 11.04 -27.97 12.75
C PRO A 3 10.04 -27.43 11.71
N THR A 4 8.85 -28.01 11.62
CA THR A 4 7.78 -27.41 10.81
C THR A 4 7.49 -26.05 11.39
N SER A 5 7.80 -24.98 10.65
CA SER A 5 7.52 -23.62 11.10
C SER A 5 6.03 -23.50 11.40
N LYS A 6 5.68 -22.80 12.47
CA LYS A 6 4.28 -22.52 12.81
C LYS A 6 3.72 -21.61 11.73
N ALA A 7 2.84 -22.11 10.86
CA ALA A 7 2.20 -21.32 9.82
C ALA A 7 0.71 -21.19 10.11
N LEU A 8 0.16 -20.00 9.87
CA LEU A 8 -1.27 -19.71 9.97
C LEU A 8 -1.70 -18.77 8.86
N MET A 9 -2.79 -19.10 8.16
CA MET A 9 -3.34 -18.24 7.12
C MET A 9 -4.60 -17.53 7.59
N VAL A 10 -4.65 -16.24 7.39
CA VAL A 10 -5.83 -15.38 7.62
C VAL A 10 -6.52 -15.13 6.29
N GLN A 11 -7.74 -15.63 6.14
CA GLN A 11 -8.61 -15.35 4.99
C GLN A 11 -9.78 -14.48 5.42
N GLY A 12 -10.28 -13.63 4.53
CA GLY A 12 -11.40 -12.74 4.81
C GLY A 12 -12.65 -13.14 4.09
N THR A 13 -13.81 -12.82 4.63
CA THR A 13 -15.07 -12.96 3.92
C THR A 13 -15.22 -11.96 2.78
N THR A 14 -14.47 -10.85 2.85
CA THR A 14 -14.43 -9.76 1.86
C THR A 14 -13.02 -9.13 1.82
N SER A 15 -12.74 -8.25 0.84
CA SER A 15 -11.46 -7.53 0.77
C SER A 15 -11.18 -6.74 2.05
N ASP A 16 -12.12 -5.95 2.54
CA ASP A 16 -11.93 -5.04 3.70
C ASP A 16 -12.21 -5.68 5.06
N ALA A 17 -12.24 -7.01 5.16
CA ALA A 17 -12.55 -7.70 6.43
C ALA A 17 -11.50 -7.45 7.54
N GLY A 18 -10.32 -6.88 7.20
CA GLY A 18 -9.25 -6.57 8.14
C GLY A 18 -8.13 -7.61 8.20
N LYS A 19 -7.97 -8.42 7.14
CA LYS A 19 -6.89 -9.43 7.03
C LYS A 19 -5.51 -8.86 7.31
N SER A 20 -5.14 -7.79 6.61
CA SER A 20 -3.79 -7.20 6.67
C SER A 20 -3.46 -6.68 8.06
N VAL A 21 -4.43 -6.03 8.71
CA VAL A 21 -4.32 -5.54 10.10
C VAL A 21 -4.18 -6.69 11.09
N LEU A 22 -5.01 -7.74 10.93
CA LEU A 22 -4.95 -8.92 11.80
C LEU A 22 -3.61 -9.65 11.66
N VAL A 23 -3.10 -9.81 10.43
CA VAL A 23 -1.78 -10.42 10.19
C VAL A 23 -0.66 -9.59 10.82
N ALA A 24 -0.67 -8.26 10.65
CA ALA A 24 0.31 -7.38 11.27
C ALA A 24 0.29 -7.51 12.81
N GLY A 25 -0.89 -7.51 13.42
CA GLY A 25 -1.05 -7.68 14.85
C GLY A 25 -0.59 -9.06 15.36
N LEU A 26 -0.95 -10.15 14.67
CA LEU A 26 -0.49 -11.50 15.00
C LEU A 26 1.04 -11.63 14.88
N CYS A 27 1.65 -11.02 13.85
CA CYS A 27 3.10 -10.92 13.75
C CYS A 27 3.71 -10.24 14.97
N ARG A 28 3.18 -9.08 15.39
CA ARG A 28 3.68 -8.35 16.55
C ARG A 28 3.51 -9.13 17.85
N VAL A 29 2.39 -9.83 18.02
CA VAL A 29 2.16 -10.72 19.18
C VAL A 29 3.22 -11.81 19.26
N LEU A 30 3.53 -12.46 18.13
CA LEU A 30 4.56 -13.51 18.09
C LEU A 30 5.97 -12.94 18.37
N VAL A 31 6.29 -11.77 17.83
CA VAL A 31 7.56 -11.07 18.12
C VAL A 31 7.69 -10.76 19.63
N ARG A 32 6.65 -10.25 20.27
CA ARG A 32 6.62 -9.96 21.71
C ARG A 32 6.88 -11.21 22.56
N ARG A 33 6.51 -12.38 22.03
CA ARG A 33 6.75 -13.70 22.66
C ARG A 33 8.09 -14.33 22.28
N GLY A 34 8.95 -13.59 21.58
CA GLY A 34 10.30 -14.01 21.20
C GLY A 34 10.36 -14.95 20.00
N THR A 35 9.25 -15.12 19.25
CA THR A 35 9.21 -15.97 18.05
C THR A 35 9.72 -15.19 16.83
N LYS A 36 10.65 -15.78 16.07
CA LYS A 36 11.11 -15.22 14.81
C LYS A 36 10.08 -15.46 13.72
N VAL A 37 9.33 -14.43 13.35
CA VAL A 37 8.17 -14.51 12.44
C VAL A 37 8.38 -13.68 11.18
N ALA A 38 7.83 -14.16 10.05
CA ALA A 38 7.73 -13.40 8.81
C ALA A 38 6.28 -13.33 8.32
N PRO A 39 5.86 -12.24 7.67
CA PRO A 39 4.61 -12.17 6.94
C PRO A 39 4.75 -12.82 5.57
N PHE A 40 3.62 -13.27 5.01
CA PHE A 40 3.56 -13.81 3.67
C PHE A 40 2.20 -13.55 3.01
N LYS A 41 2.19 -13.08 1.78
CA LYS A 41 0.98 -12.98 0.96
C LYS A 41 1.27 -13.59 -0.40
N PRO A 42 0.69 -14.76 -0.72
CA PRO A 42 1.01 -15.50 -1.94
C PRO A 42 0.86 -14.67 -3.20
N GLN A 43 -0.27 -13.98 -3.31
CA GLN A 43 -0.57 -13.06 -4.40
C GLN A 43 -1.19 -11.79 -3.84
N ASN A 44 -0.74 -10.66 -4.35
CA ASN A 44 -1.34 -9.36 -4.08
C ASN A 44 -1.76 -8.66 -5.37
N MET A 45 -2.83 -7.86 -5.31
CA MET A 45 -3.23 -6.96 -6.38
C MET A 45 -3.31 -5.56 -5.80
N ALA A 46 -2.30 -4.72 -6.06
CA ALA A 46 -2.21 -3.40 -5.47
C ALA A 46 -1.43 -2.42 -6.36
N LEU A 47 -1.77 -1.14 -6.27
CA LEU A 47 -1.01 -0.05 -6.89
C LEU A 47 0.03 0.54 -5.92
N ASN A 48 -0.13 0.30 -4.62
CA ASN A 48 0.80 0.74 -3.58
C ASN A 48 1.91 -0.30 -3.37
N SER A 49 3.15 0.12 -3.52
CA SER A 49 4.31 -0.77 -3.45
C SER A 49 5.39 -0.21 -2.53
N ALA A 50 6.29 -1.09 -2.14
CA ALA A 50 7.55 -0.76 -1.50
C ALA A 50 8.70 -1.46 -2.23
N VAL A 51 9.91 -0.91 -2.11
CA VAL A 51 11.14 -1.50 -2.66
C VAL A 51 11.88 -2.22 -1.55
N THR A 52 12.21 -3.48 -1.79
CA THR A 52 13.05 -4.27 -0.88
C THR A 52 14.53 -3.84 -0.98
N PRO A 53 15.38 -4.09 0.01
CA PRO A 53 16.80 -3.69 -0.04
C PRO A 53 17.59 -4.27 -1.20
N ASP A 54 17.17 -5.42 -1.71
CA ASP A 54 17.78 -6.08 -2.88
C ASP A 54 17.21 -5.58 -4.23
N GLY A 55 16.41 -4.51 -4.21
CA GLY A 55 15.87 -3.86 -5.41
C GLY A 55 14.69 -4.60 -6.02
N GLY A 56 13.91 -5.32 -5.22
CA GLY A 56 12.66 -5.94 -5.64
C GLY A 56 11.44 -5.10 -5.26
N GLU A 57 10.30 -5.36 -5.89
CA GLU A 57 9.02 -4.70 -5.63
C GLU A 57 8.07 -5.65 -4.91
N ILE A 58 7.45 -5.17 -3.81
CA ILE A 58 6.40 -5.89 -3.05
C ILE A 58 5.24 -4.96 -2.74
N GLY A 59 4.08 -5.53 -2.39
CA GLY A 59 2.94 -4.76 -1.90
C GLY A 59 3.26 -4.00 -0.60
N ARG A 60 2.72 -2.79 -0.46
CA ARG A 60 2.97 -1.92 0.71
C ARG A 60 2.53 -2.58 2.02
N ALA A 61 1.40 -3.30 2.03
CA ALA A 61 0.92 -3.99 3.22
C ALA A 61 1.94 -5.01 3.77
N GLN A 62 2.67 -5.73 2.91
CA GLN A 62 3.69 -6.68 3.36
C GLN A 62 4.94 -5.98 3.90
N ALA A 63 5.25 -4.76 3.43
CA ALA A 63 6.30 -3.95 4.05
C ALA A 63 5.90 -3.50 5.47
N VAL A 64 4.64 -3.10 5.69
CA VAL A 64 4.10 -2.80 7.02
C VAL A 64 4.08 -4.03 7.92
N GLN A 65 3.72 -5.18 7.41
CA GLN A 65 3.75 -6.44 8.17
C GLN A 65 5.19 -6.87 8.51
N ALA A 66 6.17 -6.63 7.62
CA ALA A 66 7.58 -6.83 7.93
C ALA A 66 8.05 -5.90 9.06
N GLN A 67 7.58 -4.63 9.05
CA GLN A 67 7.79 -3.69 10.15
C GLN A 67 7.18 -4.21 11.46
N ALA A 68 5.98 -4.78 11.43
CA ALA A 68 5.35 -5.40 12.60
C ALA A 68 6.18 -6.58 13.15
N CYS A 69 6.88 -7.29 12.27
CA CYS A 69 7.83 -8.34 12.64
C CYS A 69 9.20 -7.81 13.11
N GLY A 70 9.49 -6.53 12.96
CA GLY A 70 10.81 -5.95 13.24
C GLY A 70 11.91 -6.44 12.29
N ILE A 71 11.56 -6.82 11.07
CA ILE A 71 12.47 -7.36 10.05
C ILE A 71 12.45 -6.51 8.77
N VAL A 72 13.50 -6.67 7.97
CA VAL A 72 13.61 -6.02 6.67
C VAL A 72 12.71 -6.74 5.66
N PRO A 73 11.94 -6.03 4.81
CA PRO A 73 11.10 -6.65 3.82
C PRO A 73 11.91 -7.39 2.74
N SER A 74 11.36 -8.51 2.26
CA SER A 74 11.95 -9.37 1.23
C SER A 74 10.93 -9.66 0.13
N VAL A 75 11.40 -9.86 -1.10
CA VAL A 75 10.55 -10.25 -2.25
C VAL A 75 9.79 -11.55 -2.01
N HIS A 76 10.30 -12.41 -1.13
CA HIS A 76 9.64 -13.66 -0.77
C HIS A 76 8.39 -13.47 0.09
N MET A 77 8.20 -12.31 0.72
CA MET A 77 7.00 -12.00 1.51
C MET A 77 5.77 -11.73 0.63
N ASN A 78 5.99 -11.32 -0.63
CA ASN A 78 4.93 -11.17 -1.63
C ASN A 78 5.45 -11.58 -3.02
N PRO A 79 5.51 -12.90 -3.30
CA PRO A 79 6.15 -13.41 -4.51
C PRO A 79 5.41 -13.09 -5.80
N VAL A 80 4.10 -12.82 -5.73
CA VAL A 80 3.28 -12.44 -6.88
C VAL A 80 2.57 -11.13 -6.58
N LEU A 81 2.92 -10.07 -7.31
CA LEU A 81 2.25 -8.78 -7.24
C LEU A 81 1.68 -8.43 -8.61
N LEU A 82 0.38 -8.13 -8.65
CA LEU A 82 -0.33 -7.68 -9.84
C LEU A 82 -0.60 -6.19 -9.72
N LYS A 83 -0.17 -5.40 -10.69
CA LYS A 83 -0.45 -3.95 -10.76
C LYS A 83 -1.39 -3.66 -11.92
N PRO A 84 -2.68 -3.39 -11.66
CA PRO A 84 -3.63 -3.04 -12.70
C PRO A 84 -3.17 -1.81 -13.49
N ASN A 85 -3.03 -1.95 -14.80
CA ASN A 85 -2.71 -0.85 -15.73
C ASN A 85 -3.91 -0.46 -16.60
N SER A 86 -4.90 -1.34 -16.73
CA SER A 86 -6.18 -1.12 -17.41
C SER A 86 -7.29 -1.89 -16.70
N ASP A 87 -8.52 -1.82 -17.19
CA ASP A 87 -9.64 -2.58 -16.62
C ASP A 87 -9.52 -4.10 -16.86
N THR A 88 -8.70 -4.50 -17.82
CA THR A 88 -8.52 -5.91 -18.22
C THR A 88 -7.08 -6.40 -18.17
N GLY A 89 -6.13 -5.51 -17.91
CA GLY A 89 -4.69 -5.81 -17.90
C GLY A 89 -4.02 -5.48 -16.58
N ALA A 90 -2.99 -6.24 -16.26
CA ALA A 90 -2.12 -5.97 -15.12
C ALA A 90 -0.65 -6.26 -15.47
N GLN A 91 0.24 -5.44 -14.93
CA GLN A 91 1.65 -5.77 -14.90
C GLN A 91 1.89 -6.84 -13.84
N VAL A 92 2.52 -7.92 -14.25
CA VAL A 92 2.85 -9.04 -13.37
C VAL A 92 4.28 -8.89 -12.85
N ILE A 93 4.42 -8.97 -11.54
CA ILE A 93 5.71 -8.92 -10.84
C ILE A 93 5.89 -10.24 -10.10
N LEU A 94 6.94 -10.98 -10.42
CA LEU A 94 7.32 -12.23 -9.73
C LEU A 94 8.61 -12.01 -8.96
N GLN A 95 8.58 -12.36 -7.66
CA GLN A 95 9.72 -12.19 -6.74
C GLN A 95 10.41 -10.83 -6.95
N GLY A 96 9.59 -9.76 -6.96
CA GLY A 96 10.04 -8.39 -7.06
C GLY A 96 10.42 -7.89 -8.46
N ARG A 97 10.35 -8.71 -9.51
CA ARG A 97 10.74 -8.34 -10.88
C ARG A 97 9.56 -8.38 -11.84
N ALA A 98 9.38 -7.32 -12.61
CA ALA A 98 8.35 -7.27 -13.65
C ALA A 98 8.68 -8.25 -14.78
N LEU A 99 7.73 -9.14 -15.14
CA LEU A 99 7.91 -10.08 -16.26
C LEU A 99 7.46 -9.47 -17.58
N SER A 100 6.27 -8.92 -17.64
CA SER A 100 5.68 -8.27 -18.81
C SER A 100 4.31 -7.70 -18.46
N ASN A 101 3.74 -6.90 -19.37
CA ASN A 101 2.33 -6.58 -19.37
C ASN A 101 1.58 -7.78 -19.94
N MET A 102 0.68 -8.41 -19.18
CA MET A 102 -0.11 -9.56 -19.65
C MET A 102 -1.58 -9.19 -19.76
N GLU A 103 -2.20 -9.60 -20.87
CA GLU A 103 -3.65 -9.59 -21.00
C GLU A 103 -4.29 -10.78 -20.28
N ALA A 104 -5.55 -10.63 -19.87
CA ALA A 104 -6.28 -11.63 -19.08
C ALA A 104 -6.30 -13.05 -19.70
N ASN A 105 -6.19 -13.17 -21.03
CA ASN A 105 -6.22 -14.44 -21.74
C ASN A 105 -4.91 -15.24 -21.67
N ALA A 106 -3.76 -14.61 -21.44
CA ALA A 106 -2.47 -15.27 -21.24
C ALA A 106 -2.28 -15.78 -19.81
N TYR A 107 -3.25 -15.53 -18.95
CA TYR A 107 -3.21 -15.75 -17.50
C TYR A 107 -3.23 -17.26 -17.09
N HIS A 108 -3.66 -18.17 -17.96
CA HIS A 108 -3.79 -19.59 -17.58
C HIS A 108 -2.45 -20.34 -17.45
N ASP A 109 -1.51 -20.15 -18.37
CA ASP A 109 -0.19 -20.78 -18.30
C ASP A 109 0.68 -20.14 -17.20
N TYR A 110 0.46 -18.86 -16.94
CA TYR A 110 1.11 -18.10 -15.89
C TYR A 110 0.83 -18.65 -14.48
N LYS A 111 -0.40 -19.08 -14.17
CA LYS A 111 -0.80 -19.53 -12.82
C LYS A 111 -0.03 -20.75 -12.33
N LYS A 112 0.42 -21.63 -13.22
CA LYS A 112 1.25 -22.78 -12.82
C LYS A 112 2.65 -22.30 -12.39
N VAL A 113 3.28 -21.44 -13.18
CA VAL A 113 4.58 -20.82 -12.85
C VAL A 113 4.46 -19.98 -11.57
N ALA A 114 3.35 -19.25 -11.43
CA ALA A 114 3.09 -18.44 -10.25
C ALA A 114 2.96 -19.29 -8.97
N MET A 115 2.25 -20.41 -9.01
CA MET A 115 2.13 -21.28 -7.85
C MET A 115 3.49 -21.89 -7.43
N ASP A 116 4.33 -22.28 -8.39
CA ASP A 116 5.66 -22.81 -8.07
C ASP A 116 6.56 -21.73 -7.47
N THR A 117 6.47 -20.49 -7.96
CA THR A 117 7.15 -19.31 -7.40
C THR A 117 6.67 -18.99 -5.98
N VAL A 118 5.36 -19.11 -5.75
CA VAL A 118 4.74 -18.93 -4.43
C VAL A 118 5.28 -19.96 -3.44
N MET A 119 5.29 -21.23 -3.83
CA MET A 119 5.78 -22.32 -2.97
C MET A 119 7.28 -22.23 -2.69
N ASP A 120 8.10 -21.86 -3.68
CA ASP A 120 9.54 -21.61 -3.45
C ASP A 120 9.76 -20.51 -2.41
N SER A 121 9.06 -19.40 -2.56
CA SER A 121 9.17 -18.28 -1.61
C SER A 121 8.68 -18.64 -0.21
N PHE A 122 7.56 -19.35 -0.10
CA PHE A 122 7.03 -19.81 1.17
C PHE A 122 8.00 -20.76 1.89
N GLN A 123 8.58 -21.72 1.16
CA GLN A 123 9.55 -22.66 1.72
C GLN A 123 10.83 -21.96 2.21
N ARG A 124 11.30 -20.93 1.53
CA ARG A 124 12.43 -20.10 1.98
C ARG A 124 12.10 -19.42 3.32
N LEU A 125 10.93 -18.78 3.43
CA LEU A 125 10.52 -18.17 4.69
C LEU A 125 10.36 -19.20 5.82
N GLN A 126 9.83 -20.38 5.53
CA GLN A 126 9.74 -21.47 6.53
C GLN A 126 11.11 -21.97 7.01
N ASN A 127 12.13 -21.90 6.17
CA ASN A 127 13.50 -22.28 6.56
C ASN A 127 14.18 -21.20 7.43
N ASP A 128 13.86 -19.94 7.19
CA ASP A 128 14.51 -18.79 7.81
C ASP A 128 13.82 -18.31 9.10
N TYR A 129 12.51 -18.64 9.28
CA TYR A 129 11.67 -18.17 10.36
C TYR A 129 10.96 -19.32 11.08
N GLU A 130 10.72 -19.14 12.38
CA GLU A 130 10.01 -20.12 13.24
C GLU A 130 8.50 -20.10 13.00
N ALA A 131 7.97 -18.96 12.53
CA ALA A 131 6.56 -18.82 12.18
C ALA A 131 6.40 -17.99 10.89
N VAL A 132 5.35 -18.31 10.11
CA VAL A 132 4.95 -17.55 8.93
C VAL A 132 3.47 -17.21 9.03
N MET A 133 3.15 -15.92 9.13
CA MET A 133 1.77 -15.43 9.13
C MET A 133 1.35 -15.09 7.71
N ILE A 134 0.32 -15.76 7.23
CA ILE A 134 -0.06 -15.73 5.81
C ILE A 134 -1.34 -14.92 5.64
N GLU A 135 -1.35 -14.02 4.68
CA GLU A 135 -2.52 -13.24 4.29
C GLU A 135 -3.13 -13.76 2.99
N GLY A 136 -4.43 -14.08 2.99
CA GLY A 136 -5.19 -14.37 1.78
C GLY A 136 -5.56 -13.10 1.01
N ALA A 137 -6.02 -13.26 -0.24
CA ALA A 137 -6.47 -12.17 -1.09
C ALA A 137 -7.97 -12.24 -1.35
N GLY A 138 -8.69 -11.13 -1.17
CA GLY A 138 -10.15 -11.07 -1.33
C GLY A 138 -10.88 -12.05 -0.41
N SER A 139 -11.70 -12.94 -0.99
CA SER A 139 -12.44 -13.98 -0.29
C SER A 139 -12.17 -15.36 -0.89
N PRO A 140 -12.08 -16.45 -0.06
CA PRO A 140 -11.97 -17.81 -0.57
C PRO A 140 -13.28 -18.31 -1.20
N ALA A 141 -14.37 -17.58 -1.04
CA ALA A 141 -15.69 -17.91 -1.56
C ALA A 141 -15.94 -17.44 -3.00
N GLU A 142 -14.92 -16.90 -3.67
CA GLU A 142 -14.98 -16.49 -5.09
C GLU A 142 -14.98 -17.75 -6.00
N ILE A 143 -16.15 -18.35 -6.19
CA ILE A 143 -16.33 -19.64 -6.88
C ILE A 143 -15.77 -19.61 -8.30
N ASN A 144 -15.91 -18.49 -9.01
CA ASN A 144 -15.43 -18.28 -10.38
C ASN A 144 -13.89 -18.22 -10.47
N LEU A 145 -13.18 -17.99 -9.38
CA LEU A 145 -11.71 -17.90 -9.35
C LEU A 145 -11.03 -19.16 -8.78
N ARG A 146 -11.80 -20.12 -8.25
CA ARG A 146 -11.25 -21.29 -7.53
C ARG A 146 -10.37 -22.21 -8.36
N ALA A 147 -10.69 -22.44 -9.63
CA ALA A 147 -9.99 -23.43 -10.47
C ALA A 147 -8.47 -23.19 -10.58
N ASN A 148 -7.99 -22.00 -10.25
CA ASN A 148 -6.57 -21.61 -10.30
C ASN A 148 -6.20 -20.69 -9.14
N ASP A 149 -6.76 -20.94 -7.96
CA ASP A 149 -6.49 -20.13 -6.78
C ASP A 149 -5.06 -20.39 -6.25
N ILE A 150 -4.25 -19.35 -6.27
CA ILE A 150 -2.89 -19.35 -5.68
C ILE A 150 -2.80 -18.48 -4.43
N ALA A 151 -3.92 -17.86 -4.02
CA ALA A 151 -3.95 -16.79 -3.03
C ALA A 151 -4.70 -17.15 -1.74
N ASN A 152 -5.59 -18.15 -1.78
CA ASN A 152 -6.44 -18.54 -0.67
C ASN A 152 -6.38 -20.06 -0.42
N MET A 153 -7.50 -20.80 -0.60
CA MET A 153 -7.57 -22.23 -0.28
C MET A 153 -6.68 -23.09 -1.17
N GLY A 154 -6.51 -22.73 -2.46
CA GLY A 154 -5.60 -23.47 -3.34
C GLY A 154 -4.15 -23.44 -2.87
N PHE A 155 -3.70 -22.31 -2.32
CA PHE A 155 -2.41 -22.23 -1.64
C PHE A 155 -2.43 -23.00 -0.31
N ALA A 156 -3.48 -22.77 0.52
CA ALA A 156 -3.57 -23.39 1.85
C ALA A 156 -3.55 -24.94 1.78
N GLU A 157 -4.21 -25.53 0.79
CA GLU A 157 -4.18 -26.98 0.55
C GLU A 157 -2.78 -27.46 0.11
N LYS A 158 -2.15 -26.75 -0.85
CA LYS A 158 -0.83 -27.16 -1.36
C LYS A 158 0.28 -27.01 -0.32
N ALA A 159 0.18 -25.99 0.53
CA ALA A 159 1.14 -25.70 1.60
C ALA A 159 0.85 -26.43 2.92
N ASP A 160 -0.27 -27.12 3.01
CA ASP A 160 -0.78 -27.82 4.21
C ASP A 160 -0.85 -26.92 5.44
N VAL A 161 -1.40 -25.72 5.31
CA VAL A 161 -1.50 -24.73 6.39
C VAL A 161 -2.92 -24.60 6.95
N PRO A 162 -3.07 -24.38 8.28
CA PRO A 162 -4.36 -24.08 8.89
C PRO A 162 -4.81 -22.65 8.52
N VAL A 163 -6.13 -22.45 8.54
CA VAL A 163 -6.78 -21.21 8.12
C VAL A 163 -7.68 -20.69 9.24
N ILE A 164 -7.73 -19.37 9.43
CA ILE A 164 -8.81 -18.68 10.16
C ILE A 164 -9.51 -17.73 9.21
N ILE A 165 -10.82 -17.54 9.41
CA ILE A 165 -11.64 -16.66 8.58
C ILE A 165 -12.04 -15.44 9.41
N VAL A 166 -11.71 -14.23 8.92
CA VAL A 166 -12.08 -12.96 9.53
C VAL A 166 -13.22 -12.29 8.76
N ALA A 167 -14.18 -11.72 9.49
CA ALA A 167 -15.27 -10.93 8.93
C ALA A 167 -15.46 -9.61 9.68
N ASP A 168 -15.82 -8.57 8.94
CA ASP A 168 -16.16 -7.25 9.47
C ASP A 168 -17.65 -7.21 9.88
N ILE A 169 -17.93 -6.89 11.15
CA ILE A 169 -19.31 -6.75 11.65
C ILE A 169 -19.87 -5.34 11.48
N ASP A 170 -19.02 -4.32 11.35
CA ASP A 170 -19.46 -2.91 11.30
C ASP A 170 -20.34 -2.62 10.07
N ARG A 171 -20.19 -3.40 9.00
CA ARG A 171 -20.99 -3.30 7.77
C ARG A 171 -22.29 -4.11 7.82
N GLY A 172 -22.51 -4.90 8.87
CA GLY A 172 -23.65 -5.81 9.00
C GLY A 172 -23.46 -7.15 8.28
N GLY A 173 -24.36 -8.11 8.58
CA GLY A 173 -24.39 -9.41 7.89
C GLY A 173 -23.27 -10.39 8.26
N VAL A 174 -22.50 -10.16 9.32
CA VAL A 174 -21.29 -10.94 9.67
C VAL A 174 -21.54 -12.44 9.75
N PHE A 175 -22.65 -12.89 10.33
CA PHE A 175 -23.00 -14.31 10.45
C PHE A 175 -23.27 -14.95 9.08
N ALA A 176 -23.97 -14.23 8.19
CA ALA A 176 -24.20 -14.70 6.83
C ALA A 176 -22.88 -14.79 6.04
N HIS A 177 -22.00 -13.81 6.20
CA HIS A 177 -20.69 -13.81 5.56
C HIS A 177 -19.83 -14.98 6.04
N LEU A 178 -19.72 -15.22 7.36
CA LEU A 178 -18.91 -16.32 7.92
C LEU A 178 -19.47 -17.68 7.54
N TYR A 179 -20.78 -17.89 7.76
CA TYR A 179 -21.44 -19.14 7.42
C TYR A 179 -21.40 -19.42 5.92
N GLY A 180 -21.76 -18.43 5.09
CA GLY A 180 -21.75 -18.55 3.64
C GLY A 180 -20.37 -18.82 3.07
N THR A 181 -19.35 -18.12 3.56
CA THR A 181 -17.95 -18.36 3.16
C THR A 181 -17.55 -19.80 3.45
N LEU A 182 -17.78 -20.30 4.69
CA LEU A 182 -17.44 -21.67 5.04
C LEU A 182 -18.24 -22.69 4.22
N ALA A 183 -19.54 -22.47 4.01
CA ALA A 183 -20.43 -23.41 3.31
C ALA A 183 -20.09 -23.57 1.82
N LEU A 184 -19.43 -22.57 1.22
CA LEU A 184 -18.98 -22.62 -0.18
C LEU A 184 -17.64 -23.34 -0.36
N LEU A 185 -16.92 -23.63 0.73
CA LEU A 185 -15.68 -24.40 0.71
C LEU A 185 -15.95 -25.89 0.58
N SER A 186 -15.03 -26.63 -0.03
CA SER A 186 -15.07 -28.10 -0.03
C SER A 186 -14.87 -28.67 1.39
N GLU A 187 -15.20 -29.95 1.61
CA GLU A 187 -15.00 -30.60 2.91
C GLU A 187 -13.53 -30.58 3.37
N THR A 188 -12.58 -30.77 2.45
CA THR A 188 -11.14 -30.70 2.73
C THR A 188 -10.67 -29.31 3.14
N GLU A 189 -11.19 -28.27 2.49
CA GLU A 189 -10.91 -26.88 2.82
C GLU A 189 -11.57 -26.47 4.15
N GLN A 190 -12.83 -26.88 4.39
CA GLN A 190 -13.51 -26.66 5.67
C GLN A 190 -12.74 -27.29 6.84
N ALA A 191 -12.14 -28.47 6.63
CA ALA A 191 -11.34 -29.14 7.66
C ALA A 191 -10.11 -28.32 8.07
N ARG A 192 -9.55 -27.49 7.18
CA ARG A 192 -8.42 -26.59 7.45
C ARG A 192 -8.81 -25.37 8.28
N VAL A 193 -10.08 -24.96 8.25
CA VAL A 193 -10.56 -23.81 9.00
C VAL A 193 -10.56 -24.14 10.50
N LYS A 194 -9.73 -23.43 11.27
CA LYS A 194 -9.61 -23.58 12.73
C LYS A 194 -10.67 -22.81 13.49
N GLY A 195 -11.19 -21.73 12.93
CA GLY A 195 -12.23 -20.93 13.55
C GLY A 195 -12.41 -19.57 12.89
N PHE A 196 -13.18 -18.73 13.53
CA PHE A 196 -13.57 -17.42 13.05
C PHE A 196 -13.06 -16.29 13.94
N VAL A 197 -12.76 -15.14 13.34
CA VAL A 197 -12.51 -13.88 14.03
C VAL A 197 -13.56 -12.87 13.55
N ILE A 198 -14.27 -12.25 14.48
CA ILE A 198 -15.16 -11.13 14.18
C ILE A 198 -14.39 -9.84 14.45
N ASN A 199 -14.35 -8.94 13.48
CA ASN A 199 -13.57 -7.71 13.54
C ASN A 199 -14.47 -6.48 13.60
N ARG A 200 -13.96 -5.39 14.17
CA ARG A 200 -14.61 -4.07 14.24
C ARG A 200 -15.94 -4.06 15.02
N PHE A 201 -16.02 -4.84 16.07
CA PHE A 201 -17.24 -4.87 16.90
C PHE A 201 -17.39 -3.59 17.72
N ARG A 202 -18.61 -3.06 17.76
CA ARG A 202 -19.00 -1.93 18.61
C ARG A 202 -20.15 -2.36 19.52
N GLY A 203 -20.02 -2.16 20.80
CA GLY A 203 -21.08 -2.41 21.76
C GLY A 203 -20.72 -3.44 22.83
N ASP A 204 -21.72 -3.93 23.53
CA ASP A 204 -21.58 -4.93 24.56
C ASP A 204 -21.52 -6.33 23.96
N ILE A 205 -20.44 -7.08 24.21
CA ILE A 205 -20.23 -8.44 23.70
C ILE A 205 -21.34 -9.41 24.14
N ALA A 206 -21.97 -9.17 25.31
CA ALA A 206 -23.06 -10.01 25.79
C ALA A 206 -24.27 -10.03 24.83
N LEU A 207 -24.50 -8.94 24.08
CA LEU A 207 -25.54 -8.88 23.06
C LEU A 207 -25.23 -9.74 21.82
N LEU A 208 -23.96 -10.03 21.59
CA LEU A 208 -23.51 -10.84 20.46
C LEU A 208 -23.47 -12.34 20.78
N GLN A 209 -23.44 -12.70 22.07
CA GLN A 209 -23.18 -14.09 22.52
C GLN A 209 -24.10 -15.13 21.88
N SER A 210 -25.40 -14.88 21.81
CA SER A 210 -26.34 -15.83 21.19
C SER A 210 -26.06 -16.08 19.71
N GLY A 211 -25.51 -15.09 19.00
CA GLY A 211 -25.07 -15.22 17.61
C GLY A 211 -23.78 -16.03 17.49
N LEU A 212 -22.83 -15.84 18.42
CA LEU A 212 -21.61 -16.62 18.49
C LEU A 212 -21.91 -18.12 18.74
N ASP A 213 -22.75 -18.39 19.74
CA ASP A 213 -23.17 -19.77 20.07
C ASP A 213 -23.88 -20.44 18.89
N TRP A 214 -24.75 -19.70 18.20
CA TRP A 214 -25.41 -20.18 16.98
C TRP A 214 -24.42 -20.52 15.87
N LEU A 215 -23.43 -19.65 15.63
CA LEU A 215 -22.42 -19.86 14.58
C LEU A 215 -21.57 -21.11 14.88
N GLU A 216 -21.10 -21.25 16.11
CA GLU A 216 -20.31 -22.41 16.56
C GLU A 216 -21.11 -23.71 16.45
N GLN A 217 -22.36 -23.71 16.94
CA GLN A 217 -23.26 -24.89 16.84
C GLN A 217 -23.53 -25.25 15.38
N LYS A 218 -23.73 -24.24 14.51
CA LYS A 218 -24.09 -24.47 13.11
C LYS A 218 -22.92 -24.93 12.26
N THR A 219 -21.72 -24.52 12.57
CA THR A 219 -20.51 -24.76 11.75
C THR A 219 -19.58 -25.81 12.35
N GLY A 220 -19.69 -26.09 13.65
CA GLY A 220 -18.72 -26.92 14.38
C GLY A 220 -17.34 -26.29 14.50
N LYS A 221 -17.23 -24.97 14.25
CA LYS A 221 -15.97 -24.21 14.33
C LYS A 221 -16.06 -23.15 15.41
N PRO A 222 -15.02 -22.98 16.25
CA PRO A 222 -15.04 -21.98 17.31
C PRO A 222 -14.96 -20.56 16.78
N VAL A 223 -15.54 -19.62 17.50
CA VAL A 223 -15.22 -18.20 17.37
C VAL A 223 -14.00 -17.93 18.27
N ILE A 224 -12.84 -17.72 17.63
CA ILE A 224 -11.55 -17.50 18.30
C ILE A 224 -11.57 -16.20 19.11
N GLY A 225 -12.35 -15.22 18.66
CA GLY A 225 -12.59 -13.98 19.37
C GLY A 225 -13.25 -12.90 18.55
N VAL A 226 -13.53 -11.80 19.25
CA VAL A 226 -14.22 -10.63 18.69
C VAL A 226 -13.36 -9.39 18.97
N LEU A 227 -12.76 -8.83 17.94
CA LEU A 227 -11.93 -7.63 18.04
C LEU A 227 -12.80 -6.37 18.09
N PRO A 228 -12.53 -5.45 19.01
CA PRO A 228 -13.27 -4.20 19.11
C PRO A 228 -12.95 -3.27 17.92
N TYR A 229 -13.83 -2.32 17.66
CA TYR A 229 -13.55 -1.23 16.76
C TYR A 229 -12.52 -0.28 17.38
N LEU A 230 -11.35 -0.19 16.77
CA LEU A 230 -10.26 0.67 17.26
C LEU A 230 -10.43 2.09 16.70
N HIS A 231 -10.94 3.01 17.52
CA HIS A 231 -11.07 4.42 17.14
C HIS A 231 -9.71 5.09 16.96
N GLY A 232 -9.57 5.97 15.95
CA GLY A 232 -8.29 6.64 15.65
C GLY A 232 -7.17 5.65 15.34
N PHE A 233 -7.52 4.53 14.72
CA PHE A 233 -6.59 3.51 14.26
C PHE A 233 -6.28 3.77 12.79
N ASP A 234 -5.05 4.18 12.51
CA ASP A 234 -4.54 4.41 11.18
C ASP A 234 -3.34 3.49 10.94
N LEU A 235 -3.58 2.44 10.20
CA LEU A 235 -2.56 1.60 9.60
C LEU A 235 -2.78 1.64 8.10
N GLU A 236 -1.71 1.75 7.31
CA GLU A 236 -1.79 1.91 5.87
C GLU A 236 -2.76 0.90 5.24
N ALA A 237 -3.79 1.41 4.56
CA ALA A 237 -4.76 0.60 3.84
C ALA A 237 -4.25 0.33 2.42
N GLU A 238 -4.33 -0.92 1.97
CA GLU A 238 -3.80 -1.33 0.68
C GLU A 238 -4.65 -0.84 -0.50
N ASP A 239 -5.98 -0.86 -0.36
CA ASP A 239 -6.91 -0.76 -1.48
C ASP A 239 -7.84 0.47 -1.44
N ALA A 240 -7.86 1.24 -0.36
CA ALA A 240 -8.78 2.36 -0.23
C ALA A 240 -8.07 3.66 0.16
N ILE A 241 -8.31 4.70 -0.61
CA ILE A 241 -7.92 6.05 -0.23
C ILE A 241 -8.77 6.45 0.98
N SER A 242 -8.13 6.58 2.14
CA SER A 242 -8.80 7.07 3.35
C SER A 242 -8.85 8.58 3.34
N ALA A 243 -10.06 9.14 3.45
CA ALA A 243 -10.26 10.58 3.64
C ALA A 243 -10.36 10.96 5.13
N HIS A 244 -10.24 9.99 6.05
CA HIS A 244 -10.37 10.26 7.48
C HIS A 244 -9.20 11.08 7.99
N GLN A 245 -9.50 12.18 8.69
CA GLN A 245 -8.53 13.09 9.27
C GLN A 245 -9.05 13.65 10.60
N THR A 246 -8.15 13.84 11.55
CA THR A 246 -8.43 14.59 12.79
C THR A 246 -7.68 15.91 12.73
N LEU A 247 -8.42 17.03 12.65
CA LEU A 247 -7.82 18.35 12.48
C LEU A 247 -7.71 19.10 13.81
N SER A 248 -6.58 19.79 13.99
CA SER A 248 -6.39 20.80 15.02
C SER A 248 -7.16 22.10 14.64
N ALA A 249 -7.43 22.94 15.65
CA ALA A 249 -7.93 24.29 15.42
C ALA A 249 -6.88 25.19 14.72
N ASP A 250 -5.59 24.93 14.95
CA ASP A 250 -4.45 25.69 14.41
C ASP A 250 -3.88 25.04 13.14
N ARG A 251 -4.72 24.95 12.12
CA ARG A 251 -4.28 24.46 10.81
C ARG A 251 -3.38 25.48 10.13
N GLN A 252 -2.20 25.01 9.70
CA GLN A 252 -1.17 25.88 9.15
C GLN A 252 -0.96 25.70 7.65
N LEU A 253 -1.42 24.58 7.08
CA LEU A 253 -1.24 24.26 5.67
C LEU A 253 -2.49 23.56 5.12
N ARG A 254 -2.91 23.93 3.91
CA ARG A 254 -3.96 23.23 3.15
C ARG A 254 -3.32 22.54 1.96
N VAL A 255 -3.41 21.22 1.92
CA VAL A 255 -2.85 20.39 0.86
C VAL A 255 -3.98 19.75 0.04
N ALA A 256 -3.90 19.83 -1.28
CA ALA A 256 -4.82 19.19 -2.20
C ALA A 256 -4.06 18.22 -3.12
N VAL A 257 -4.54 16.97 -3.20
CA VAL A 257 -4.00 15.93 -4.07
C VAL A 257 -5.10 15.43 -4.99
N PRO A 258 -5.02 15.67 -6.33
CA PRO A 258 -6.00 15.13 -7.27
C PRO A 258 -5.93 13.60 -7.30
N VAL A 259 -7.07 12.94 -7.25
CA VAL A 259 -7.17 11.47 -7.36
C VAL A 259 -7.22 11.10 -8.83
N PHE A 260 -6.15 10.53 -9.33
CA PHE A 260 -6.07 9.99 -10.68
C PHE A 260 -6.72 8.61 -10.80
N THR A 261 -7.09 8.22 -12.02
CA THR A 261 -7.76 6.94 -12.27
C THR A 261 -6.89 5.74 -11.92
N ARG A 262 -5.56 5.91 -12.00
CA ARG A 262 -4.54 4.90 -11.67
C ARG A 262 -3.50 5.46 -10.69
N ILE A 263 -3.95 6.26 -9.71
CA ILE A 263 -3.09 6.77 -8.64
C ILE A 263 -2.33 5.60 -8.01
N SER A 264 -1.03 5.79 -7.78
CA SER A 264 -0.18 4.80 -7.15
C SER A 264 0.60 5.40 -5.98
N ASN A 265 0.92 4.55 -5.01
CA ASN A 265 1.65 4.95 -3.80
C ASN A 265 1.00 6.14 -3.07
N HIS A 266 -0.34 6.17 -3.01
CA HIS A 266 -1.07 7.22 -2.30
C HIS A 266 -0.73 7.27 -0.80
N THR A 267 -0.18 6.19 -0.25
CA THR A 267 0.35 6.14 1.13
C THR A 267 1.53 7.08 1.36
N ASP A 268 2.20 7.58 0.31
CA ASP A 268 3.20 8.65 0.42
C ASP A 268 2.65 9.88 1.16
N PHE A 269 1.32 10.10 1.10
CA PHE A 269 0.68 11.27 1.69
C PHE A 269 0.17 11.07 3.11
N ASP A 270 0.24 9.87 3.66
CA ASP A 270 -0.23 9.59 5.03
C ASP A 270 0.49 10.42 6.10
N PRO A 271 1.80 10.70 5.99
CA PRO A 271 2.48 11.61 6.92
C PRO A 271 1.90 13.03 6.93
N LEU A 272 1.40 13.52 5.79
CA LEU A 272 0.72 14.82 5.68
C LEU A 272 -0.74 14.73 6.12
N ARG A 273 -1.46 13.68 5.69
CA ARG A 273 -2.87 13.47 5.99
C ARG A 273 -3.14 13.26 7.48
N LEU A 274 -2.27 12.57 8.17
CA LEU A 274 -2.39 12.26 9.59
C LEU A 274 -1.82 13.34 10.51
N ASN A 275 -1.12 14.33 9.95
CA ASN A 275 -0.65 15.48 10.72
C ASN A 275 -1.85 16.39 11.05
N PRO A 276 -2.20 16.61 12.34
CA PRO A 276 -3.38 17.38 12.73
C PRO A 276 -3.31 18.86 12.34
N ASN A 277 -2.13 19.38 12.03
CA ASN A 277 -1.92 20.78 11.63
C ASN A 277 -2.04 21.00 10.11
N ILE A 278 -2.27 19.93 9.33
CA ILE A 278 -2.45 19.98 7.88
C ILE A 278 -3.90 19.66 7.51
N ASP A 279 -4.57 20.57 6.84
CA ASP A 279 -5.86 20.31 6.20
C ASP A 279 -5.59 19.66 4.84
N PHE A 280 -5.54 18.32 4.84
CA PHE A 280 -5.23 17.51 3.68
C PHE A 280 -6.52 17.02 3.03
N ARG A 281 -6.61 17.09 1.70
CA ARG A 281 -7.74 16.51 0.98
C ARG A 281 -7.31 15.83 -0.30
N TYR A 282 -7.87 14.65 -0.52
CA TYR A 282 -7.94 14.05 -1.83
C TYR A 282 -9.07 14.70 -2.60
N VAL A 283 -8.78 15.15 -3.83
CA VAL A 283 -9.74 15.85 -4.70
C VAL A 283 -10.23 14.88 -5.76
N GLY A 284 -11.50 14.48 -5.64
CA GLY A 284 -12.14 13.53 -6.55
C GLY A 284 -12.66 14.17 -7.83
N GLN A 285 -13.26 13.32 -8.70
CA GLN A 285 -13.87 13.76 -9.94
C GLN A 285 -14.92 14.86 -9.71
N GLY A 286 -14.82 15.94 -10.47
CA GLY A 286 -15.76 17.06 -10.40
C GLY A 286 -15.52 18.03 -9.23
N GLU A 287 -14.53 17.75 -8.37
CA GLU A 287 -14.14 18.64 -7.29
C GLU A 287 -13.02 19.59 -7.71
N SER A 288 -12.87 20.72 -7.01
CA SER A 288 -11.90 21.78 -7.31
C SER A 288 -10.67 21.68 -6.41
N LEU A 289 -9.50 21.98 -6.98
CA LEU A 289 -8.22 22.13 -6.27
C LEU A 289 -8.11 23.49 -5.54
N SER A 290 -9.06 24.40 -5.74
CA SER A 290 -9.01 25.76 -5.19
C SER A 290 -8.96 25.77 -3.66
N GLY A 291 -8.31 26.82 -3.12
CA GLY A 291 -8.18 27.01 -1.67
C GLY A 291 -7.00 26.24 -1.03
N ALA A 292 -6.25 25.46 -1.78
CA ALA A 292 -4.99 24.86 -1.31
C ALA A 292 -3.88 25.91 -1.19
N ASP A 293 -2.91 25.65 -0.34
CA ASP A 293 -1.63 26.34 -0.28
C ASP A 293 -0.59 25.56 -1.09
N LEU A 294 -0.70 24.22 -1.05
CA LEU A 294 0.12 23.28 -1.81
C LEU A 294 -0.79 22.31 -2.61
N ILE A 295 -0.55 22.21 -3.91
CA ILE A 295 -1.13 21.16 -4.75
C ILE A 295 -0.03 20.12 -5.02
N ILE A 296 -0.32 18.81 -4.77
CA ILE A 296 0.63 17.74 -5.06
C ILE A 296 0.04 16.83 -6.13
N LEU A 297 0.70 16.74 -7.28
CA LEU A 297 0.38 15.74 -8.30
C LEU A 297 1.00 14.40 -7.90
N PRO A 298 0.19 13.37 -7.64
CA PRO A 298 0.67 12.09 -7.13
C PRO A 298 1.31 11.22 -8.21
N GLY A 299 1.94 10.13 -7.78
CA GLY A 299 2.35 9.05 -8.65
C GLY A 299 1.16 8.38 -9.33
N THR A 300 1.38 7.87 -10.52
CA THR A 300 0.37 7.11 -11.27
C THR A 300 1.01 5.98 -12.07
N LYS A 301 0.23 4.93 -12.31
CA LYS A 301 0.61 3.81 -13.17
C LYS A 301 0.33 4.07 -14.67
N SER A 302 -0.33 5.17 -15.00
CA SER A 302 -0.71 5.50 -16.38
C SER A 302 -0.61 7.01 -16.60
N THR A 303 0.63 7.49 -16.73
CA THR A 303 0.94 8.94 -16.74
C THR A 303 0.20 9.69 -17.84
N ARG A 304 0.22 9.18 -19.09
CA ARG A 304 -0.42 9.85 -20.23
C ARG A 304 -1.94 9.88 -20.13
N ALA A 305 -2.57 8.77 -19.70
CA ALA A 305 -4.02 8.71 -19.54
C ALA A 305 -4.50 9.59 -18.38
N ASP A 306 -3.78 9.59 -17.26
CA ASP A 306 -4.12 10.42 -16.11
C ASP A 306 -3.83 11.91 -16.36
N LEU A 307 -2.87 12.26 -17.21
CA LEU A 307 -2.68 13.62 -17.69
C LEU A 307 -3.87 14.10 -18.56
N ALA A 308 -4.40 13.23 -19.40
CA ALA A 308 -5.63 13.51 -20.16
C ALA A 308 -6.83 13.66 -19.23
N TYR A 309 -6.92 12.79 -18.19
CA TYR A 309 -7.96 12.87 -17.17
C TYR A 309 -7.87 14.19 -16.37
N LEU A 310 -6.68 14.59 -15.92
CA LEU A 310 -6.41 15.87 -15.25
C LEU A 310 -6.97 17.05 -16.05
N ARG A 311 -6.71 17.08 -17.37
CA ARG A 311 -7.24 18.11 -18.28
C ARG A 311 -8.75 18.05 -18.43
N SER A 312 -9.32 16.85 -18.48
CA SER A 312 -10.78 16.66 -18.58
C SER A 312 -11.52 17.21 -17.34
N GLN A 313 -10.86 17.20 -16.17
CA GLN A 313 -11.37 17.80 -14.94
C GLN A 313 -11.15 19.32 -14.86
N GLY A 314 -10.36 19.91 -15.77
CA GLY A 314 -9.98 21.31 -15.77
C GLY A 314 -8.93 21.67 -14.71
N TRP A 315 -8.34 20.67 -14.06
CA TRP A 315 -7.32 20.89 -13.02
C TRP A 315 -6.04 21.53 -13.55
N ASP A 316 -5.70 21.36 -14.82
CA ASP A 316 -4.60 22.06 -15.48
C ASP A 316 -4.74 23.59 -15.38
N LYS A 317 -5.95 24.11 -15.61
CA LYS A 317 -6.26 25.54 -15.52
C LYS A 317 -6.23 26.03 -14.06
N GLU A 318 -6.70 25.19 -13.15
CA GLU A 318 -6.68 25.49 -11.71
C GLU A 318 -5.24 25.54 -11.18
N ILE A 319 -4.37 24.60 -11.57
CA ILE A 319 -2.93 24.59 -11.25
C ILE A 319 -2.25 25.87 -11.73
N LEU A 320 -2.47 26.24 -13.00
CA LEU A 320 -1.89 27.48 -13.56
C LEU A 320 -2.43 28.72 -12.84
N ARG A 321 -3.69 28.74 -12.46
CA ARG A 321 -4.27 29.84 -11.67
C ARG A 321 -3.67 29.88 -10.27
N HIS A 322 -3.53 28.73 -9.62
CA HIS A 322 -2.94 28.60 -8.28
C HIS A 322 -1.52 29.17 -8.24
N MET A 323 -0.67 28.82 -9.22
CA MET A 323 0.69 29.34 -9.35
C MET A 323 0.71 30.87 -9.58
N ARG A 324 -0.18 31.40 -10.44
CA ARG A 324 -0.27 32.86 -10.65
C ARG A 324 -0.62 33.65 -9.39
N LEU A 325 -1.30 32.98 -8.44
CA LEU A 325 -1.65 33.56 -7.14
C LEU A 325 -0.57 33.33 -6.07
N GLY A 326 0.58 32.77 -6.43
CA GLY A 326 1.71 32.57 -5.53
C GLY A 326 1.69 31.20 -4.84
N GLY A 327 0.74 30.32 -5.15
CA GLY A 327 0.64 28.98 -4.59
C GLY A 327 1.78 28.05 -5.03
N LYS A 328 1.99 26.99 -4.29
CA LYS A 328 3.05 25.99 -4.52
C LYS A 328 2.48 24.72 -5.18
N VAL A 329 3.26 24.14 -6.08
CA VAL A 329 2.91 22.88 -6.75
C VAL A 329 4.07 21.90 -6.64
N MET A 330 3.76 20.66 -6.26
CA MET A 330 4.72 19.56 -6.20
C MET A 330 4.26 18.42 -7.12
N GLY A 331 5.21 17.71 -7.73
CA GLY A 331 4.93 16.48 -8.48
C GLY A 331 5.78 15.34 -7.99
N ILE A 332 5.18 14.16 -7.80
CA ILE A 332 5.89 12.95 -7.40
C ILE A 332 5.77 11.91 -8.52
N CYS A 333 6.88 11.35 -8.98
CA CYS A 333 6.96 10.28 -9.96
C CYS A 333 6.16 10.62 -11.25
N GLY A 334 5.04 9.97 -11.53
CA GLY A 334 4.17 10.30 -12.67
C GLY A 334 3.68 11.76 -12.62
N GLY A 335 3.37 12.28 -11.43
CA GLY A 335 3.01 13.68 -11.24
C GLY A 335 4.17 14.64 -11.58
N PHE A 336 5.42 14.27 -11.28
CA PHE A 336 6.60 15.04 -11.72
C PHE A 336 6.74 15.00 -13.26
N GLN A 337 6.55 13.84 -13.88
CA GLN A 337 6.58 13.70 -15.35
C GLN A 337 5.53 14.61 -16.03
N MET A 338 4.33 14.74 -15.44
CA MET A 338 3.26 15.60 -15.96
C MET A 338 3.63 17.09 -15.95
N LEU A 339 4.51 17.52 -15.05
CA LEU A 339 4.98 18.93 -14.97
C LEU A 339 5.91 19.31 -16.14
N GLY A 340 6.48 18.33 -16.85
CA GLY A 340 7.34 18.54 -18.01
C GLY A 340 6.60 19.04 -19.25
N LYS A 341 7.34 19.21 -20.37
CA LYS A 341 6.80 19.58 -21.67
C LYS A 341 6.13 18.41 -22.38
N TRP A 342 6.77 17.24 -22.34
CA TRP A 342 6.32 16.05 -23.06
C TRP A 342 6.51 14.79 -22.23
N VAL A 343 5.58 13.85 -22.42
CA VAL A 343 5.69 12.46 -21.98
C VAL A 343 5.56 11.57 -23.20
N HIS A 344 6.62 10.86 -23.55
CA HIS A 344 6.73 9.97 -24.69
C HIS A 344 6.64 8.52 -24.23
N ASP A 345 5.80 7.73 -24.90
CA ASP A 345 5.70 6.28 -24.71
C ASP A 345 5.79 5.58 -26.10
N PRO A 346 7.00 5.54 -26.68
CA PRO A 346 7.16 4.97 -28.01
C PRO A 346 6.92 3.46 -28.09
N LEU A 347 7.01 2.78 -26.93
CA LEU A 347 6.86 1.33 -26.83
C LEU A 347 5.49 0.88 -26.31
N GLY A 348 4.62 1.81 -25.92
CA GLY A 348 3.32 1.46 -25.29
C GLY A 348 3.46 0.78 -23.92
N ILE A 349 4.38 1.27 -23.09
CA ILE A 349 4.66 0.70 -21.75
C ILE A 349 3.47 0.86 -20.80
N GLU A 350 2.76 2.00 -20.90
CA GLU A 350 1.61 2.33 -20.03
C GLU A 350 0.27 2.35 -20.79
N GLY A 351 0.25 1.92 -22.06
CA GLY A 351 -0.93 1.92 -22.92
C GLY A 351 -0.58 1.97 -24.40
N ASP A 352 -1.35 2.69 -25.22
CA ASP A 352 -1.04 2.85 -26.63
C ASP A 352 0.22 3.68 -26.82
N ALA A 353 1.09 3.26 -27.78
CA ALA A 353 2.30 4.00 -28.12
C ALA A 353 1.95 5.43 -28.59
N GLY A 354 2.75 6.41 -28.20
CA GLY A 354 2.56 7.80 -28.60
C GLY A 354 3.17 8.81 -27.63
N SER A 355 2.81 10.07 -27.81
CA SER A 355 3.32 11.18 -27.00
C SER A 355 2.17 12.07 -26.52
N SER A 356 2.29 12.63 -25.33
CA SER A 356 1.35 13.57 -24.76
C SER A 356 2.07 14.83 -24.29
N GLU A 357 1.52 15.99 -24.63
CA GLU A 357 2.01 17.26 -24.13
C GLU A 357 1.76 17.34 -22.63
N GLY A 358 2.79 17.65 -21.84
CA GLY A 358 2.72 17.84 -20.40
C GLY A 358 2.14 19.20 -20.02
N LEU A 359 2.24 19.59 -18.76
CA LEU A 359 1.79 20.91 -18.29
C LEU A 359 2.77 22.04 -18.67
N GLY A 360 3.98 21.69 -19.14
CA GLY A 360 4.98 22.64 -19.63
C GLY A 360 5.55 23.57 -18.55
N LEU A 361 5.47 23.18 -17.29
CA LEU A 361 5.91 23.97 -16.15
C LEU A 361 7.41 23.83 -15.88
N PHE A 362 8.01 22.67 -16.23
CA PHE A 362 9.45 22.46 -16.29
C PHE A 362 9.91 22.29 -17.74
N ALA A 363 11.12 22.76 -18.06
CA ALA A 363 11.78 22.53 -19.34
C ALA A 363 12.38 21.10 -19.38
N MET A 364 11.52 20.11 -19.24
CA MET A 364 11.85 18.69 -19.10
C MET A 364 10.99 17.86 -20.05
N GLU A 365 11.55 16.80 -20.60
CA GLU A 365 10.83 15.76 -21.35
C GLU A 365 11.10 14.41 -20.74
N THR A 366 10.09 13.55 -20.75
CA THR A 366 10.16 12.18 -20.22
C THR A 366 9.90 11.18 -21.31
N GLU A 367 10.72 10.16 -21.43
CA GLU A 367 10.48 8.97 -22.27
C GLU A 367 10.30 7.74 -21.37
N LEU A 368 9.18 7.02 -21.57
CA LEU A 368 8.92 5.74 -20.93
C LEU A 368 9.75 4.65 -21.58
N THR A 369 10.48 3.88 -20.79
CA THR A 369 11.38 2.83 -21.26
C THR A 369 10.95 1.47 -20.71
N ALA A 370 11.37 0.39 -21.37
CA ALA A 370 11.09 -0.97 -20.89
C ALA A 370 11.81 -1.29 -19.57
N GLU A 371 12.92 -0.62 -19.30
CA GLU A 371 13.69 -0.77 -18.08
C GLU A 371 13.09 0.08 -16.96
N LYS A 372 12.68 -0.59 -15.88
CA LYS A 372 12.12 0.04 -14.68
C LYS A 372 13.23 0.31 -13.69
N ARG A 373 13.35 1.56 -13.22
CA ARG A 373 14.21 1.90 -12.09
C ARG A 373 13.48 1.50 -10.80
N LEU A 374 14.16 0.70 -9.99
CA LEU A 374 13.61 0.13 -8.77
C LEU A 374 14.73 0.08 -7.73
N THR A 375 14.77 1.08 -6.85
CA THR A 375 15.88 1.23 -5.90
C THR A 375 15.48 2.06 -4.68
N ASN A 376 16.01 1.67 -3.51
CA ASN A 376 16.00 2.54 -2.34
C ASN A 376 17.10 3.59 -2.51
N VAL A 377 16.79 4.84 -2.20
CA VAL A 377 17.72 5.95 -2.34
C VAL A 377 17.80 6.77 -1.06
N GLN A 378 18.97 7.33 -0.84
CA GLN A 378 19.23 8.29 0.22
C GLN A 378 20.09 9.42 -0.36
N GLY A 379 19.89 10.62 0.13
CA GLY A 379 20.61 11.80 -0.32
C GLY A 379 20.32 13.00 0.55
N THR A 380 20.52 14.17 -0.02
CA THR A 380 20.29 15.47 0.62
C THR A 380 19.32 16.27 -0.24
N LEU A 381 18.24 16.78 0.36
CA LEU A 381 17.33 17.77 -0.23
C LEU A 381 17.75 19.16 0.17
N MET A 382 17.99 20.03 -0.82
CA MET A 382 18.21 21.46 -0.65
C MET A 382 16.95 22.21 -1.10
N LEU A 383 16.19 22.78 -0.16
CA LEU A 383 14.97 23.52 -0.46
C LEU A 383 14.93 24.79 0.38
N ASP A 384 14.68 25.93 -0.25
CA ASP A 384 14.77 27.28 0.37
C ASP A 384 16.11 27.57 1.07
N GLY A 385 17.22 27.07 0.52
CA GLY A 385 18.55 27.25 1.10
C GLY A 385 18.78 26.44 2.39
N GLN A 386 17.88 25.55 2.73
CA GLN A 386 18.00 24.65 3.88
C GLN A 386 18.23 23.22 3.40
N GLU A 387 19.14 22.56 4.06
CA GLU A 387 19.56 21.18 3.76
C GLU A 387 18.96 20.21 4.75
N VAL A 388 18.33 19.13 4.24
CA VAL A 388 17.81 18.03 5.05
C VAL A 388 18.10 16.69 4.38
N ILE A 389 18.17 15.62 5.16
CA ILE A 389 18.35 14.27 4.61
C ILE A 389 17.07 13.88 3.86
N ALA A 390 17.18 13.47 2.60
CA ALA A 390 16.13 12.83 1.82
C ALA A 390 16.36 11.33 1.77
N GLN A 391 15.32 10.55 2.03
CA GLN A 391 15.36 9.10 1.96
C GLN A 391 14.02 8.59 1.42
N GLY A 392 14.06 7.53 0.62
CA GLY A 392 12.87 6.90 0.07
C GLY A 392 13.25 5.87 -0.99
N TYR A 393 12.40 5.75 -2.00
CA TYR A 393 12.61 4.78 -3.07
C TYR A 393 12.12 5.33 -4.41
N GLU A 394 12.70 4.85 -5.50
CA GLU A 394 12.28 5.14 -6.87
C GLU A 394 11.61 3.89 -7.47
N ILE A 395 10.42 4.06 -8.05
CA ILE A 395 9.68 3.04 -8.81
C ILE A 395 9.12 3.69 -10.06
N HIS A 396 9.85 3.72 -11.16
CA HIS A 396 9.36 4.33 -12.39
C HIS A 396 10.00 3.70 -13.64
N ALA A 397 9.28 3.79 -14.78
CA ALA A 397 9.77 3.38 -16.09
C ALA A 397 10.25 4.57 -16.93
N GLY A 398 9.98 5.80 -16.51
CA GLY A 398 10.34 7.01 -17.23
C GLY A 398 11.78 7.44 -17.00
N ARG A 399 12.42 7.90 -18.07
CA ARG A 399 13.69 8.61 -18.02
C ARG A 399 13.44 10.08 -18.40
N SER A 400 13.59 10.98 -17.46
CA SER A 400 13.45 12.43 -17.70
C SER A 400 14.78 13.06 -18.03
N THR A 401 14.75 13.98 -18.98
CA THR A 401 15.91 14.76 -19.41
C THR A 401 15.59 16.24 -19.36
N TRP A 402 16.56 17.03 -18.88
CA TRP A 402 16.49 18.48 -18.79
C TRP A 402 17.87 19.09 -19.03
N ALA A 403 17.91 20.40 -19.28
CA ALA A 403 19.15 21.12 -19.51
C ALA A 403 19.97 21.27 -18.20
N GLU A 404 21.29 21.33 -18.31
CA GLU A 404 22.21 21.40 -17.15
C GLU A 404 22.03 22.64 -16.26
N ASP A 405 21.43 23.71 -16.80
CA ASP A 405 21.13 24.93 -16.04
C ASP A 405 19.92 24.83 -15.11
N GLN A 406 19.16 23.72 -15.20
CA GLN A 406 18.04 23.47 -14.30
C GLN A 406 18.54 23.03 -12.92
N LYS A 407 17.89 23.54 -11.88
CA LYS A 407 18.28 23.25 -10.49
C LYS A 407 17.65 21.93 -10.00
N SER A 408 18.50 20.97 -9.75
CA SER A 408 18.10 19.71 -9.09
C SER A 408 18.26 19.84 -7.58
N PRO A 409 17.16 19.75 -6.82
CA PRO A 409 17.18 19.99 -5.37
C PRO A 409 17.69 18.81 -4.56
N ILE A 410 17.73 17.59 -5.13
CA ILE A 410 18.16 16.37 -4.42
C ILE A 410 19.49 15.89 -5.00
N LEU A 411 20.50 15.77 -4.14
CA LEU A 411 21.77 15.11 -4.44
C LEU A 411 21.76 13.73 -3.75
N LEU A 412 21.75 12.67 -4.55
CA LEU A 412 21.76 11.30 -4.06
C LEU A 412 23.17 10.86 -3.62
N SER A 413 23.23 9.85 -2.74
CA SER A 413 24.48 9.36 -2.17
C SER A 413 25.44 8.72 -3.20
N ASP A 414 24.93 8.31 -4.36
CA ASP A 414 25.71 7.80 -5.50
C ASP A 414 26.29 8.92 -6.38
N GLY A 415 26.02 10.18 -6.05
CA GLY A 415 26.46 11.37 -6.80
C GLY A 415 25.51 11.78 -7.93
N SER A 416 24.45 11.03 -8.19
CA SER A 416 23.40 11.43 -9.13
C SER A 416 22.46 12.47 -8.50
N VAL A 417 21.66 13.11 -9.34
CA VAL A 417 20.68 14.11 -8.88
C VAL A 417 19.26 13.66 -9.19
N ASP A 418 18.30 14.05 -8.36
CA ASP A 418 16.88 13.82 -8.58
C ASP A 418 16.08 15.10 -8.45
N GLY A 419 15.05 15.18 -9.29
CA GLY A 419 14.05 16.22 -9.23
C GLY A 419 14.49 17.57 -9.82
N LEU A 420 13.53 18.49 -9.84
CA LEU A 420 13.70 19.87 -10.27
C LEU A 420 13.01 20.84 -9.32
N VAL A 421 13.59 22.01 -9.14
CA VAL A 421 12.97 23.17 -8.49
C VAL A 421 13.00 24.37 -9.43
N SER A 422 11.88 25.09 -9.57
CA SER A 422 11.81 26.27 -10.44
C SER A 422 12.54 27.47 -9.85
N ASP A 423 13.04 28.37 -10.70
CA ASP A 423 13.68 29.59 -10.28
C ASP A 423 12.79 30.52 -9.45
N CYS A 424 11.47 30.51 -9.72
CA CYS A 424 10.48 31.23 -8.92
C CYS A 424 10.15 30.52 -7.59
N ASN A 425 10.76 29.37 -7.33
CA ASN A 425 10.57 28.58 -6.11
C ASN A 425 9.10 28.16 -5.82
N GLN A 426 8.27 28.10 -6.86
CA GLN A 426 6.85 27.67 -6.74
C GLN A 426 6.62 26.22 -7.13
N LEU A 427 7.56 25.61 -7.86
CA LEU A 427 7.48 24.25 -8.35
C LEU A 427 8.59 23.40 -7.75
N PHE A 428 8.23 22.20 -7.34
CA PHE A 428 9.16 21.15 -6.95
C PHE A 428 8.67 19.81 -7.54
N GLY A 429 9.56 19.04 -8.12
CA GLY A 429 9.25 17.70 -8.63
C GLY A 429 10.35 16.73 -8.31
N THR A 430 10.01 15.47 -8.05
CA THR A 430 10.94 14.39 -7.67
C THR A 430 10.40 13.03 -8.10
N TYR A 431 11.29 12.08 -8.35
CA TYR A 431 10.93 10.66 -8.48
C TYR A 431 10.83 9.93 -7.15
N LEU A 432 11.29 10.57 -6.07
CA LEU A 432 11.40 9.96 -4.75
C LEU A 432 10.02 9.76 -4.11
N HIS A 433 9.60 8.50 -3.98
CA HIS A 433 8.49 8.07 -3.13
C HIS A 433 8.95 7.97 -1.67
N GLY A 434 8.03 8.12 -0.72
CA GLY A 434 8.35 8.12 0.71
C GLY A 434 9.12 9.37 1.17
N ILE A 435 9.13 10.44 0.38
CA ILE A 435 9.83 11.70 0.74
C ILE A 435 9.31 12.31 2.05
N PHE A 436 8.06 12.02 2.43
CA PHE A 436 7.44 12.49 3.67
C PHE A 436 7.60 11.53 4.85
N ASP A 437 8.20 10.36 4.65
CA ASP A 437 8.36 9.36 5.72
C ASP A 437 9.35 9.84 6.80
N ARG A 438 10.31 10.70 6.43
CA ARG A 438 11.20 11.34 7.39
C ARG A 438 10.58 12.65 7.90
N PRO A 439 10.42 12.79 9.21
CA PRO A 439 9.81 13.97 9.82
C PRO A 439 10.49 15.30 9.42
N GLU A 440 11.82 15.30 9.30
CA GLU A 440 12.59 16.50 8.93
C GLU A 440 12.33 16.93 7.49
N THR A 441 12.21 15.95 6.57
CA THR A 441 11.96 16.21 5.15
C THR A 441 10.52 16.67 4.93
N ALA A 442 9.55 16.01 5.59
CA ALA A 442 8.14 16.42 5.56
C ALA A 442 7.99 17.86 6.10
N LEU A 443 8.62 18.18 7.24
CA LEU A 443 8.64 19.52 7.81
C LEU A 443 9.21 20.54 6.82
N ARG A 444 10.34 20.22 6.17
CA ARG A 444 10.98 21.14 5.21
C ARG A 444 10.08 21.43 4.02
N VAL A 445 9.41 20.44 3.46
CA VAL A 445 8.46 20.64 2.35
C VAL A 445 7.25 21.46 2.79
N CYS A 446 6.70 21.21 3.98
CA CYS A 446 5.60 22.00 4.53
C CYS A 446 6.01 23.46 4.74
N GLN A 447 7.22 23.73 5.24
CA GLN A 447 7.75 25.08 5.41
C GLN A 447 7.96 25.79 4.06
N TRP A 448 8.50 25.08 3.05
CA TRP A 448 8.58 25.56 1.68
C TRP A 448 7.21 25.93 1.11
N ALA A 449 6.17 25.17 1.48
CA ALA A 449 4.79 25.41 1.07
C ALA A 449 4.12 26.57 1.83
N GLY A 450 4.78 27.17 2.83
CA GLY A 450 4.30 28.33 3.55
C GLY A 450 3.93 28.13 5.03
N ALA A 451 4.02 26.89 5.55
CA ALA A 451 3.72 26.58 6.95
C ALA A 451 4.97 26.76 7.83
N ALA A 452 5.36 28.00 8.12
CA ALA A 452 6.63 28.32 8.80
C ALA A 452 6.72 27.77 10.25
N GLU A 453 5.60 27.67 10.95
CA GLU A 453 5.53 27.28 12.37
C GLU A 453 4.99 25.87 12.60
N ILE A 454 4.85 25.05 11.53
CA ILE A 454 4.34 23.70 11.64
C ILE A 454 5.28 22.83 12.48
N GLU A 455 4.70 22.03 13.37
CA GLU A 455 5.47 21.09 14.18
C GLU A 455 5.83 19.83 13.40
N GLN A 456 6.96 19.25 13.77
CA GLN A 456 7.42 17.99 13.21
C GLN A 456 6.47 16.85 13.61
N TYR A 457 6.08 16.02 12.64
CA TYR A 457 5.19 14.89 12.84
C TYR A 457 5.91 13.58 12.52
N ASP A 458 6.06 12.72 13.53
CA ASP A 458 6.68 11.40 13.38
C ASP A 458 5.63 10.34 13.03
N HIS A 459 5.38 10.19 11.72
CA HIS A 459 4.44 9.21 11.19
C HIS A 459 4.84 7.77 11.52
N ARG A 460 6.14 7.45 11.49
CA ARG A 460 6.65 6.11 11.82
C ARG A 460 6.34 5.72 13.26
N ALA A 461 6.50 6.64 14.19
CA ALA A 461 6.13 6.40 15.58
C ALA A 461 4.61 6.19 15.74
N VAL A 462 3.79 6.85 14.92
CA VAL A 462 2.33 6.64 14.91
C VAL A 462 1.99 5.23 14.39
N GLN A 463 2.61 4.78 13.30
CA GLN A 463 2.45 3.43 12.77
C GLN A 463 2.86 2.35 13.79
N GLU A 464 4.01 2.52 14.45
CA GLU A 464 4.47 1.58 15.50
C GLU A 464 3.43 1.47 16.63
N ARG A 465 2.91 2.60 17.11
CA ARG A 465 1.83 2.60 18.11
C ARG A 465 0.55 1.93 17.61
N ALA A 466 0.19 2.10 16.32
CA ALA A 466 -0.98 1.43 15.74
C ALA A 466 -0.77 -0.09 15.69
N ILE A 467 0.41 -0.55 15.28
CA ILE A 467 0.78 -1.98 15.29
C ILE A 467 0.73 -2.54 16.72
N ASP A 468 1.23 -1.81 17.70
CA ASP A 468 1.19 -2.25 19.10
C ASP A 468 -0.25 -2.30 19.65
N ARG A 469 -1.10 -1.33 19.31
CA ARG A 469 -2.52 -1.32 19.71
C ARG A 469 -3.31 -2.50 19.17
N ILE A 470 -3.09 -2.91 17.90
CA ILE A 470 -3.76 -4.10 17.36
C ILE A 470 -3.22 -5.38 18.02
N ALA A 471 -1.94 -5.44 18.33
CA ALA A 471 -1.37 -6.57 19.07
C ALA A 471 -1.99 -6.67 20.48
N ASP A 472 -2.12 -5.55 21.21
CA ASP A 472 -2.79 -5.50 22.51
C ASP A 472 -4.24 -6.01 22.42
N ALA A 473 -5.00 -5.53 21.44
CA ALA A 473 -6.38 -5.96 21.21
C ALA A 473 -6.47 -7.47 20.89
N ILE A 474 -5.53 -8.00 20.13
CA ILE A 474 -5.46 -9.44 19.82
C ILE A 474 -5.18 -10.25 21.09
N GLU A 475 -4.21 -9.82 21.91
CA GLU A 475 -3.85 -10.51 23.17
C GLU A 475 -5.00 -10.48 24.19
N GLU A 476 -5.82 -9.44 24.21
CA GLU A 476 -6.96 -9.28 25.11
C GLU A 476 -8.22 -10.03 24.65
N HIS A 477 -8.48 -10.07 23.33
CA HIS A 477 -9.78 -10.47 22.80
C HIS A 477 -9.78 -11.76 21.97
N LEU A 478 -8.62 -12.35 21.65
CA LEU A 478 -8.54 -13.64 20.96
C LEU A 478 -8.02 -14.75 21.87
N ASP A 479 -8.65 -15.91 21.80
CA ASP A 479 -8.11 -17.14 22.42
C ASP A 479 -6.98 -17.71 21.56
N LEU A 480 -5.77 -17.21 21.79
CA LEU A 480 -4.58 -17.63 21.03
C LEU A 480 -4.18 -19.08 21.28
N LYS A 481 -4.66 -19.72 22.38
CA LYS A 481 -4.40 -21.14 22.64
C LYS A 481 -5.12 -22.04 21.65
N LEU A 482 -6.23 -21.59 21.07
CA LEU A 482 -6.91 -22.31 19.99
C LEU A 482 -6.07 -22.36 18.71
N LEU A 483 -5.19 -21.36 18.52
CA LEU A 483 -4.29 -21.27 17.36
C LEU A 483 -2.95 -21.96 17.64
N TRP A 484 -2.41 -21.73 18.82
CA TRP A 484 -1.08 -22.19 19.23
C TRP A 484 -1.13 -22.69 20.69
N PRO A 485 -1.44 -23.97 20.91
CA PRO A 485 -1.59 -24.53 22.27
C PRO A 485 -0.32 -24.39 23.13
N ASP A 486 0.85 -24.31 22.49
CA ASP A 486 2.16 -24.25 23.14
C ASP A 486 2.74 -22.83 23.27
N LEU A 487 1.95 -21.81 23.02
CA LEU A 487 2.35 -20.40 23.10
C LEU A 487 2.09 -19.76 24.44
#